data_774133878d281f8329383933f1b923ca
#
_entry.id   774133878d281f8329383933f1b923ca
#
_cell.length_a   1.000
_cell.length_b   1.000
_cell.length_c   1.000
_cell.angle_alpha   90.00
_cell.angle_beta   90.00
_cell.angle_gamma   90.00
#
_symmetry.space_group_name_H-M   'P 1'
#
loop_
_entity.id
_entity.type
_entity.pdbx_description
1 polymer ?
#
loop_
_entity_poly.entity_id
_entity_poly.type
_entity_poly.pdbx_seq_one_letter_code
_entity_poly.pdbx_strand_id
1 'polypeptide(L)'
;MITKSRAVLIVTASLLFGQFAYADDAPIKVNVDNFVRAETASQFDRFLKAYVGGKVNTWAHIRMPSPIDNQTVIRMNRDTLYSAVIVDISKGATLAIPDAGDRYISIMIVNEDHYINKVYHKAGTYDLTMDEFHTSYVMVSARTLVDSSDPADIRKADH
;
A
#
# COMPACT_ATOMS: atom_id res chain seq x y z
N MET A 1 26.01 32.38 -72.68
CA MET A 1 24.70 32.08 -72.06
C MET A 1 24.91 30.88 -71.14
N ILE A 2 25.13 31.12 -69.82
CA ILE A 2 25.50 30.12 -68.82
C ILE A 2 24.29 29.83 -67.96
N THR A 3 23.75 28.61 -68.13
CA THR A 3 22.63 28.13 -67.34
C THR A 3 23.13 27.53 -66.00
N LYS A 4 22.77 28.19 -64.91
CA LYS A 4 23.04 27.69 -63.55
C LYS A 4 22.02 26.63 -63.13
N SER A 5 22.47 25.41 -63.00
CA SER A 5 21.68 24.31 -62.44
C SER A 5 21.66 24.44 -60.92
N ARG A 6 20.46 24.56 -60.32
CA ARG A 6 20.25 24.57 -58.85
C ARG A 6 20.01 23.11 -58.40
N ALA A 7 20.92 22.59 -57.62
CA ALA A 7 20.72 21.31 -56.95
C ALA A 7 19.81 21.54 -55.75
N VAL A 8 18.66 20.82 -55.66
CA VAL A 8 17.75 20.79 -54.51
C VAL A 8 18.20 19.62 -53.62
N LEU A 9 18.68 19.96 -52.45
CA LEU A 9 19.05 18.96 -51.41
C LEU A 9 17.77 18.57 -50.65
N ILE A 10 17.26 17.36 -50.86
CA ILE A 10 16.14 16.82 -50.09
C ILE A 10 16.72 16.16 -48.83
N VAL A 11 16.54 16.78 -47.67
CA VAL A 11 16.85 16.19 -46.36
C VAL A 11 15.66 15.38 -45.95
N THR A 12 15.78 14.04 -46.03
CA THR A 12 14.82 13.08 -45.47
C THR A 12 15.10 12.96 -43.97
N ALA A 13 14.27 13.57 -43.14
CA ALA A 13 14.25 13.35 -41.70
C ALA A 13 13.61 11.99 -41.41
N SER A 14 14.42 11.00 -41.06
CA SER A 14 13.93 9.71 -40.57
C SER A 14 13.44 9.88 -39.13
N LEU A 15 12.14 9.91 -38.96
CA LEU A 15 11.47 9.83 -37.66
C LEU A 15 11.67 8.39 -37.10
N LEU A 16 12.61 8.24 -36.20
CA LEU A 16 12.74 7.06 -35.36
C LEU A 16 11.56 7.07 -34.35
N PHE A 17 10.46 6.44 -34.72
CA PHE A 17 9.45 6.03 -33.75
C PHE A 17 10.08 4.94 -32.87
N GLY A 18 10.52 5.30 -31.68
CA GLY A 18 10.83 4.35 -30.65
C GLY A 18 9.55 3.56 -30.33
N GLN A 19 9.52 2.30 -30.75
CA GLN A 19 8.50 1.36 -30.27
C GLN A 19 8.78 1.16 -28.77
N PHE A 20 7.98 1.78 -27.91
CA PHE A 20 7.85 1.34 -26.54
C PHE A 20 7.24 -0.06 -26.59
N ALA A 21 8.06 -1.08 -26.46
CA ALA A 21 7.58 -2.42 -26.18
C ALA A 21 6.89 -2.36 -24.81
N TYR A 22 5.57 -2.32 -24.80
CA TYR A 22 4.82 -2.73 -23.62
C TYR A 22 5.19 -4.19 -23.41
N ALA A 23 5.84 -4.48 -22.30
CA ALA A 23 5.98 -5.86 -21.87
C ALA A 23 4.55 -6.38 -21.72
N ASP A 24 4.18 -7.32 -22.58
CA ASP A 24 2.92 -8.05 -22.48
C ASP A 24 3.12 -9.01 -21.28
N ASP A 25 2.77 -8.51 -20.07
CA ASP A 25 2.81 -9.30 -18.86
C ASP A 25 1.71 -10.37 -18.97
N ALA A 26 2.06 -11.48 -19.59
CA ALA A 26 1.18 -12.64 -19.67
C ALA A 26 0.74 -13.02 -18.24
N PRO A 27 -0.54 -13.36 -18.01
CA PRO A 27 -1.04 -13.70 -16.69
C PRO A 27 -0.19 -14.81 -16.05
N ILE A 28 0.35 -14.55 -14.87
CA ILE A 28 1.12 -15.55 -14.12
C ILE A 28 0.13 -16.58 -13.58
N LYS A 29 0.31 -17.85 -13.98
CA LYS A 29 -0.50 -18.94 -13.45
C LYS A 29 -0.20 -19.14 -11.97
N VAL A 30 -1.23 -19.00 -11.11
CA VAL A 30 -1.11 -19.27 -9.69
C VAL A 30 -1.00 -20.79 -9.44
N ASN A 31 -0.04 -21.18 -8.61
CA ASN A 31 0.22 -22.54 -8.17
C ASN A 31 0.64 -22.56 -6.69
N VAL A 32 1.01 -23.72 -6.14
CA VAL A 32 1.37 -23.85 -4.73
C VAL A 32 2.59 -23.00 -4.33
N ASP A 33 3.53 -22.76 -5.25
CA ASP A 33 4.78 -22.07 -4.94
C ASP A 33 4.60 -20.54 -4.87
N ASN A 34 3.60 -19.99 -5.58
CA ASN A 34 3.36 -18.54 -5.64
C ASN A 34 2.00 -18.11 -5.07
N PHE A 35 1.22 -19.06 -4.51
CA PHE A 35 -0.14 -18.79 -4.01
C PHE A 35 -0.16 -17.69 -2.95
N VAL A 36 0.73 -17.76 -1.96
CA VAL A 36 0.76 -16.79 -0.84
C VAL A 36 1.01 -15.37 -1.37
N ARG A 37 1.99 -15.20 -2.25
CA ARG A 37 2.29 -13.92 -2.90
C ARG A 37 1.09 -13.41 -3.71
N ALA A 38 0.48 -14.27 -4.51
CA ALA A 38 -0.66 -13.91 -5.35
C ALA A 38 -1.88 -13.50 -4.52
N GLU A 39 -2.17 -14.24 -3.43
CA GLU A 39 -3.27 -13.92 -2.52
C GLU A 39 -2.99 -12.61 -1.77
N THR A 40 -1.78 -12.40 -1.28
CA THR A 40 -1.41 -11.15 -0.59
C THR A 40 -1.52 -9.95 -1.53
N ALA A 41 -1.03 -10.06 -2.77
CA ALA A 41 -1.19 -9.01 -3.78
C ALA A 41 -2.67 -8.71 -4.06
N SER A 42 -3.51 -9.75 -4.14
CA SER A 42 -4.97 -9.60 -4.30
C SER A 42 -5.61 -8.88 -3.09
N GLN A 43 -5.16 -9.17 -1.86
CA GLN A 43 -5.65 -8.48 -0.66
C GLN A 43 -5.22 -7.01 -0.63
N PHE A 44 -3.97 -6.71 -1.00
CA PHE A 44 -3.47 -5.34 -1.11
C PHE A 44 -4.27 -4.54 -2.15
N ASP A 45 -4.51 -5.10 -3.33
CA ASP A 45 -5.31 -4.48 -4.38
C ASP A 45 -6.76 -4.24 -3.94
N ARG A 46 -7.39 -5.22 -3.29
CA ARG A 46 -8.74 -5.05 -2.72
C ARG A 46 -8.80 -3.93 -1.68
N PHE A 47 -7.81 -3.86 -0.78
CA PHE A 47 -7.72 -2.79 0.20
C PHE A 47 -7.58 -1.42 -0.48
N LEU A 48 -6.63 -1.29 -1.43
CA LEU A 48 -6.40 -0.04 -2.15
C LEU A 48 -7.67 0.44 -2.86
N LYS A 49 -8.36 -0.45 -3.56
CA LYS A 49 -9.59 -0.11 -4.30
C LYS A 49 -10.74 0.27 -3.36
N ALA A 50 -10.91 -0.48 -2.27
CA ALA A 50 -12.04 -0.30 -1.36
C ALA A 50 -11.93 0.99 -0.52
N TYR A 51 -10.72 1.38 -0.10
CA TYR A 51 -10.55 2.41 0.92
C TYR A 51 -9.85 3.69 0.45
N VAL A 52 -8.95 3.61 -0.54
CA VAL A 52 -8.10 4.75 -0.93
C VAL A 52 -8.05 5.02 -2.43
N GLY A 53 -9.00 4.47 -3.20
CA GLY A 53 -9.12 4.72 -4.64
C GLY A 53 -7.90 4.26 -5.46
N GLY A 54 -7.27 3.15 -5.06
CA GLY A 54 -6.12 2.55 -5.73
C GLY A 54 -4.78 3.21 -5.40
N LYS A 55 -4.70 4.12 -4.42
CA LYS A 55 -3.48 4.90 -4.14
C LYS A 55 -2.65 4.25 -3.04
N VAL A 56 -1.40 3.91 -3.32
CA VAL A 56 -0.38 3.59 -2.32
C VAL A 56 0.02 4.82 -1.49
N ASN A 57 0.68 4.62 -0.36
CA ASN A 57 1.13 5.68 0.55
C ASN A 57 -0.03 6.58 1.04
N THR A 58 -1.25 6.06 1.05
CA THR A 58 -2.45 6.79 1.49
C THR A 58 -3.12 6.01 2.61
N TRP A 59 -3.26 6.65 3.77
CA TRP A 59 -3.91 6.05 4.93
C TRP A 59 -5.41 5.91 4.75
N ALA A 60 -5.94 4.76 5.16
CA ALA A 60 -7.35 4.56 5.44
C ALA A 60 -7.57 4.43 6.94
N HIS A 61 -8.60 5.10 7.48
CA HIS A 61 -8.95 5.03 8.88
C HIS A 61 -10.38 4.54 9.05
N ILE A 62 -10.55 3.46 9.82
CA ILE A 62 -11.85 2.93 10.22
C ILE A 62 -12.11 3.44 11.64
N ARG A 63 -12.86 4.53 11.73
CA ARG A 63 -13.03 5.34 12.94
C ARG A 63 -14.16 4.89 13.87
N MET A 64 -14.80 3.78 13.53
CA MET A 64 -15.88 3.19 14.32
C MET A 64 -15.67 1.69 14.46
N PRO A 65 -16.01 1.09 15.60
CA PRO A 65 -16.06 -0.36 15.75
C PRO A 65 -17.00 -1.00 14.71
N SER A 66 -16.67 -2.20 14.25
CA SER A 66 -17.51 -2.95 13.32
C SER A 66 -18.94 -3.07 13.85
N PRO A 67 -19.98 -2.83 13.05
CA PRO A 67 -21.37 -2.97 13.50
C PRO A 67 -21.67 -4.43 13.87
N ILE A 68 -22.59 -4.64 14.81
CA ILE A 68 -22.95 -6.00 15.27
C ILE A 68 -23.79 -6.74 14.22
N ASP A 69 -24.65 -6.00 13.54
CA ASP A 69 -25.66 -6.47 12.60
C ASP A 69 -25.21 -6.51 11.14
N ASN A 70 -24.01 -5.99 10.85
CA ASN A 70 -23.45 -5.99 9.50
C ASN A 70 -21.94 -6.30 9.53
N GLN A 71 -21.62 -7.60 9.60
CA GLN A 71 -20.24 -8.09 9.63
C GLN A 71 -19.93 -8.86 8.35
N THR A 72 -18.86 -8.49 7.66
CA THR A 72 -18.41 -9.16 6.42
C THR A 72 -17.74 -10.50 6.70
N VAL A 73 -17.25 -10.70 7.91
CA VAL A 73 -16.72 -11.98 8.41
C VAL A 73 -17.26 -12.24 9.81
N ILE A 74 -17.32 -13.53 10.21
CA ILE A 74 -17.84 -13.93 11.52
C ILE A 74 -16.96 -13.37 12.63
N ARG A 75 -17.57 -12.71 13.63
CA ARG A 75 -16.91 -12.19 14.85
C ARG A 75 -15.81 -11.17 14.55
N MET A 76 -16.15 -10.14 13.76
CA MET A 76 -15.24 -9.03 13.56
C MET A 76 -14.85 -8.40 14.90
N ASN A 77 -13.57 -8.05 15.02
CA ASN A 77 -13.06 -7.37 16.21
C ASN A 77 -13.75 -6.01 16.39
N ARG A 78 -14.14 -5.72 17.63
CA ARG A 78 -14.81 -4.48 18.03
C ARG A 78 -14.08 -3.72 19.14
N ASP A 79 -12.95 -4.27 19.61
CA ASP A 79 -12.18 -3.71 20.72
C ASP A 79 -11.11 -2.73 20.24
N THR A 80 -10.93 -2.59 18.93
CA THR A 80 -9.95 -1.66 18.37
C THR A 80 -10.51 -0.91 17.16
N LEU A 81 -10.07 0.33 16.98
CA LEU A 81 -10.14 1.02 15.70
C LEU A 81 -8.97 0.59 14.82
N TYR A 82 -9.13 0.70 13.51
CA TYR A 82 -8.11 0.31 12.54
C TYR A 82 -7.67 1.49 11.68
N SER A 83 -6.37 1.55 11.45
CA SER A 83 -5.80 2.40 10.39
C SER A 83 -4.84 1.55 9.57
N ALA A 84 -4.90 1.66 8.25
CA ALA A 84 -4.02 0.88 7.41
C ALA A 84 -3.54 1.66 6.18
N VAL A 85 -2.38 1.29 5.68
CA VAL A 85 -1.79 1.84 4.46
C VAL A 85 -0.95 0.78 3.76
N ILE A 86 -0.96 0.75 2.44
CA ILE A 86 0.05 0.05 1.64
C ILE A 86 1.14 1.06 1.32
N VAL A 87 2.36 0.77 1.77
CA VAL A 87 3.52 1.64 1.61
C VAL A 87 4.45 1.08 0.53
N ASP A 88 4.82 1.91 -0.43
CA ASP A 88 5.92 1.63 -1.35
C ASP A 88 7.23 1.95 -0.63
N ILE A 89 8.02 0.92 -0.34
CA ILE A 89 9.31 1.02 0.33
C ILE A 89 10.50 0.76 -0.61
N SER A 90 10.27 0.74 -1.92
CA SER A 90 11.33 0.50 -2.92
C SER A 90 12.49 1.49 -2.83
N LYS A 91 12.23 2.70 -2.31
CA LYS A 91 13.24 3.74 -2.03
C LYS A 91 13.40 4.03 -0.54
N GLY A 92 12.87 3.14 0.31
CA GLY A 92 12.73 3.39 1.74
C GLY A 92 11.54 4.30 2.05
N ALA A 93 11.02 4.15 3.27
CA ALA A 93 9.97 5.00 3.82
C ALA A 93 10.20 5.16 5.33
N THR A 94 9.56 6.15 5.93
CA THR A 94 9.62 6.38 7.37
C THR A 94 8.21 6.35 7.94
N LEU A 95 8.01 5.55 8.99
CA LEU A 95 6.77 5.44 9.75
C LEU A 95 6.92 6.21 11.07
N ALA A 96 6.16 7.29 11.23
CA ALA A 96 6.06 8.00 12.50
C ALA A 96 4.83 7.51 13.27
N ILE A 97 5.05 7.02 14.49
CA ILE A 97 4.00 6.57 15.41
C ILE A 97 3.88 7.61 16.53
N PRO A 98 2.71 8.26 16.66
CA PRO A 98 2.49 9.24 17.72
C PRO A 98 2.42 8.58 19.10
N ASP A 99 2.61 9.38 20.14
CA ASP A 99 2.42 8.92 21.52
C ASP A 99 0.92 8.72 21.78
N ALA A 100 0.54 7.52 22.17
CA ALA A 100 -0.83 7.16 22.53
C ALA A 100 -1.09 7.25 24.05
N GLY A 101 -0.14 7.75 24.84
CA GLY A 101 -0.19 7.73 26.29
C GLY A 101 -0.32 6.30 26.82
N ASP A 102 -1.26 6.08 27.75
CA ASP A 102 -1.52 4.74 28.33
C ASP A 102 -2.39 3.85 27.43
N ARG A 103 -2.84 4.34 26.28
CA ARG A 103 -3.69 3.56 25.38
C ARG A 103 -2.87 2.51 24.64
N TYR A 104 -3.35 1.27 24.67
CA TYR A 104 -2.71 0.21 23.88
C TYR A 104 -2.85 0.49 22.38
N ILE A 105 -1.71 0.44 21.71
CA ILE A 105 -1.60 0.45 20.25
C ILE A 105 -0.75 -0.74 19.79
N SER A 106 -1.02 -1.23 18.60
CA SER A 106 -0.14 -2.16 17.89
C SER A 106 -0.12 -1.83 16.41
N ILE A 107 1.07 -1.73 15.86
CA ILE A 107 1.30 -1.44 14.45
C ILE A 107 2.05 -2.61 13.85
N MET A 108 1.35 -3.42 13.07
CA MET A 108 1.87 -4.61 12.42
C MET A 108 2.30 -4.27 11.00
N ILE A 109 3.48 -4.73 10.61
CA ILE A 109 4.00 -4.59 9.25
C ILE A 109 4.01 -5.97 8.59
N VAL A 110 3.30 -6.10 7.47
CA VAL A 110 3.19 -7.34 6.69
C VAL A 110 3.76 -7.10 5.30
N ASN A 111 4.68 -7.94 4.86
CA ASN A 111 5.25 -7.86 3.54
C ASN A 111 4.39 -8.60 2.48
N GLU A 112 4.75 -8.51 1.20
CA GLU A 112 3.99 -9.17 0.12
C GLU A 112 4.08 -10.70 0.15
N ASP A 113 5.04 -11.30 0.88
CA ASP A 113 5.12 -12.75 1.12
C ASP A 113 4.31 -13.19 2.35
N HIS A 114 3.52 -12.27 2.90
CA HIS A 114 2.65 -12.47 4.06
C HIS A 114 3.38 -12.74 5.38
N TYR A 115 4.65 -12.34 5.48
CA TYR A 115 5.36 -12.39 6.75
C TYR A 115 5.09 -11.12 7.57
N ILE A 116 4.88 -11.32 8.88
CA ILE A 116 4.83 -10.24 9.87
C ILE A 116 6.27 -10.01 10.35
N ASN A 117 6.98 -9.08 9.69
CA ASN A 117 8.37 -8.82 10.00
C ASN A 117 8.54 -8.03 11.30
N LYS A 118 7.62 -7.09 11.59
CA LYS A 118 7.67 -6.23 12.77
C LYS A 118 6.28 -5.95 13.34
N VAL A 119 6.26 -5.76 14.67
CA VAL A 119 5.11 -5.18 15.38
C VAL A 119 5.65 -4.13 16.36
N TYR A 120 5.17 -2.90 16.20
CA TYR A 120 5.52 -1.78 17.08
C TYR A 120 4.39 -1.49 18.06
N HIS A 121 4.75 -1.11 19.29
CA HIS A 121 3.80 -0.76 20.35
C HIS A 121 4.12 0.59 21.02
N LYS A 122 5.15 1.29 20.54
CA LYS A 122 5.64 2.53 21.15
C LYS A 122 5.69 3.64 20.13
N ALA A 123 5.49 4.86 20.60
CA ALA A 123 5.79 6.06 19.85
C ALA A 123 7.23 6.07 19.34
N GLY A 124 7.46 6.65 18.20
CA GLY A 124 8.78 6.77 17.59
C GLY A 124 8.74 6.90 16.09
N THR A 125 9.92 6.97 15.51
CA THR A 125 10.14 7.03 14.07
C THR A 125 10.91 5.77 13.66
N TYR A 126 10.38 5.05 12.69
CA TYR A 126 10.89 3.76 12.26
C TYR A 126 11.10 3.78 10.75
N ASP A 127 12.27 3.35 10.31
CA ASP A 127 12.56 3.22 8.88
C ASP A 127 11.99 1.89 8.36
N LEU A 128 11.38 1.94 7.18
CA LEU A 128 10.88 0.79 6.45
C LEU A 128 11.74 0.63 5.20
N THR A 129 12.52 -0.45 5.15
CA THR A 129 13.49 -0.67 4.08
C THR A 129 13.32 -2.03 3.41
N MET A 130 13.71 -2.15 2.15
CA MET A 130 13.68 -3.44 1.46
C MET A 130 14.62 -4.47 2.08
N ASP A 131 15.71 -4.04 2.72
CA ASP A 131 16.64 -4.94 3.42
C ASP A 131 15.97 -5.65 4.60
N GLU A 132 15.04 -4.97 5.30
CA GLU A 132 14.32 -5.54 6.42
C GLU A 132 13.07 -6.32 6.01
N PHE A 133 12.34 -5.82 5.01
CA PHE A 133 11.04 -6.37 4.64
C PHE A 133 11.06 -7.24 3.38
N HIS A 134 12.13 -7.24 2.60
CA HIS A 134 12.41 -8.09 1.43
C HIS A 134 11.43 -7.94 0.25
N THR A 135 10.49 -7.01 0.29
CA THR A 135 9.52 -6.74 -0.77
C THR A 135 9.36 -5.24 -0.98
N SER A 136 8.89 -4.85 -2.17
CA SER A 136 8.73 -3.43 -2.54
C SER A 136 7.54 -2.77 -1.85
N TYR A 137 6.54 -3.56 -1.45
CA TYR A 137 5.36 -3.06 -0.75
C TYR A 137 5.18 -3.77 0.57
N VAL A 138 4.72 -3.02 1.56
CA VAL A 138 4.29 -3.54 2.86
C VAL A 138 2.94 -2.97 3.24
N MET A 139 2.13 -3.76 3.94
CA MET A 139 0.94 -3.25 4.63
C MET A 139 1.32 -2.87 6.05
N VAL A 140 1.09 -1.63 6.41
CA VAL A 140 1.12 -1.16 7.79
C VAL A 140 -0.31 -1.18 8.31
N SER A 141 -0.56 -1.97 9.37
CA SER A 141 -1.89 -2.10 9.99
C SER A 141 -1.81 -1.73 11.46
N ALA A 142 -2.39 -0.61 11.81
CA ALA A 142 -2.45 -0.10 13.16
C ALA A 142 -3.80 -0.47 13.83
N ARG A 143 -3.73 -0.84 15.09
CA ARG A 143 -4.88 -1.08 15.97
C ARG A 143 -4.76 -0.19 17.19
N THR A 144 -5.84 0.51 17.52
CA THR A 144 -5.94 1.37 18.70
C THR A 144 -7.07 0.87 19.58
N LEU A 145 -6.76 0.46 20.80
CA LEU A 145 -7.75 -0.08 21.76
C LEU A 145 -8.81 0.94 22.07
N VAL A 146 -10.08 0.50 22.10
CA VAL A 146 -11.22 1.32 22.50
C VAL A 146 -12.20 0.53 23.35
N ASP A 147 -12.93 1.23 24.21
CA ASP A 147 -14.18 0.71 24.74
C ASP A 147 -15.29 0.96 23.72
N SER A 148 -15.69 -0.11 23.01
CA SER A 148 -16.72 -0.01 21.96
C SER A 148 -18.11 0.31 22.48
N SER A 149 -18.32 0.29 23.80
CA SER A 149 -19.56 0.69 24.48
C SER A 149 -19.56 2.15 24.90
N ASP A 150 -18.40 2.83 24.90
CA ASP A 150 -18.26 4.25 25.25
C ASP A 150 -17.98 5.13 24.03
N PRO A 151 -18.97 5.88 23.53
CA PRO A 151 -18.77 6.82 22.43
C PRO A 151 -17.74 7.93 22.73
N ALA A 152 -17.52 8.27 24.01
CA ALA A 152 -16.52 9.26 24.35
C ALA A 152 -15.10 8.70 24.25
N ASP A 153 -14.90 7.44 24.59
CA ASP A 153 -13.61 6.77 24.41
C ASP A 153 -13.28 6.56 22.94
N ILE A 154 -14.25 6.16 22.12
CA ILE A 154 -14.08 6.04 20.65
C ILE A 154 -13.62 7.38 20.06
N ARG A 155 -14.27 8.51 20.42
CA ARG A 155 -13.86 9.83 19.94
C ARG A 155 -12.46 10.22 20.39
N LYS A 156 -12.04 9.87 21.61
CA LYS A 156 -10.66 10.12 22.08
C LYS A 156 -9.61 9.32 21.34
N ALA A 157 -9.95 8.12 20.90
CA ALA A 157 -9.04 7.26 20.16
C ALA A 157 -8.89 7.65 18.68
N ASP A 158 -9.79 8.45 18.16
CA ASP A 158 -9.84 8.88 16.76
C ASP A 158 -9.00 10.14 16.48
N HIS A 159 -8.48 10.79 17.50
CA HIS A 159 -7.61 11.96 17.44
C HIS A 159 -6.14 11.58 17.63
#